data_77d313d104c4e7f0bdd702908f1bbc7d
#
_entry.id   77d313d104c4e7f0bdd702908f1bbc7d
#
_cell.length_a   1.000
_cell.length_b   1.000
_cell.length_c   1.000
_cell.angle_alpha   90.00
_cell.angle_beta   90.00
_cell.angle_gamma   90.00
#
_symmetry.space_group_name_H-M   'P 1'
#
loop_
_entity.id
_entity.type
_entity.pdbx_description
1 polymer ?
#
loop_
_entity_poly.entity_id
_entity_poly.type
_entity_poly.pdbx_seq_one_letter_code
_entity_poly.pdbx_strand_id
1 'polypeptide(L)'
;MPDSSQVQPAAFNCQGGLVLNRSSFLMEPGQARELENFEPDIQGGYRRISGYSKFINQVVPITSSTAEEPLMSALFANKVLAARGEKIFSSASTELSIRITASTTLSGSGILTVASTSGFSSSGTIQIDSEKFTYTGISTNSFTGVTRATSSTTAALHSKLSVISEDWTVRDTGRTGAKKYHFERFNFDGNEKIILVDQVNAPVVFNSSIAATDVSESSVAGATVVAAYRNHMFYAGKSTIPQEVIFSEPFNEDGFSSGAGAGSVKVDDTVVALKVFRNSLFIFCETRIFKLTGSSLSDFVVEPVTRNIGCINSFTVQEFAGDLIFLGPDGLRTVAATARIGDTELGTISKNIQSIFDENIKDAVEFDSVVIPDKTQYRIFFNKAGQASSISKGATCVLKKEGFEFSELKGLKTTCTDTFVERGDVIVLHGDVTGFVQRQESGSTFDGSTILGKYRSPDMAFGDSGIRKHMQKVIINYRPEGVIDTDLFVRYDNEDKNSARPAVYPFDTTNLPSAYGSALYSTTSSTTQFAYGGGQDPLDRKSVEGSGFSIILRVEDDGVSNPYSLKGFQLEYQLGARR
;
A
#
# COMPACT_ATOMS: atom_id res chain seq x y z
N MET A 1 17.81 29.12 -41.43
CA MET A 1 18.29 28.26 -40.33
C MET A 1 18.01 29.02 -39.07
N PRO A 2 17.50 28.42 -37.97
CA PRO A 2 17.41 29.12 -36.71
C PRO A 2 18.83 29.53 -36.30
N ASP A 3 18.96 30.71 -35.73
CA ASP A 3 20.21 31.26 -35.27
C ASP A 3 20.76 30.33 -34.18
N SER A 4 21.91 29.69 -34.46
CA SER A 4 22.56 28.71 -33.56
C SER A 4 23.04 29.33 -32.25
N SER A 5 22.97 30.65 -32.13
CA SER A 5 23.38 31.39 -30.90
C SER A 5 22.23 31.57 -29.91
N GLN A 6 20.97 31.32 -30.31
CA GLN A 6 19.83 31.50 -29.40
C GLN A 6 19.60 30.30 -28.50
N VAL A 7 19.43 30.58 -27.21
CA VAL A 7 19.01 29.59 -26.22
C VAL A 7 17.54 29.20 -26.50
N GLN A 8 17.29 27.90 -26.63
CA GLN A 8 15.97 27.34 -26.83
C GLN A 8 15.45 26.80 -25.50
N PRO A 9 14.25 27.18 -25.06
CA PRO A 9 13.62 26.57 -23.90
C PRO A 9 12.80 25.33 -24.31
N ALA A 10 12.79 24.31 -23.48
CA ALA A 10 11.82 23.22 -23.52
C ALA A 10 11.31 22.93 -22.12
N ALA A 11 10.03 22.72 -21.97
CA ALA A 11 9.44 22.41 -20.66
C ALA A 11 8.44 21.26 -20.77
N PHE A 12 8.35 20.45 -19.75
CA PHE A 12 7.35 19.39 -19.65
C PHE A 12 6.98 19.11 -18.17
N ASN A 13 5.75 18.68 -17.97
CA ASN A 13 5.27 18.23 -16.67
C ASN A 13 5.50 16.73 -16.52
N CYS A 14 5.75 16.28 -15.31
CA CYS A 14 5.80 14.86 -14.98
C CYS A 14 4.39 14.27 -14.97
N GLN A 15 4.06 13.44 -15.96
CA GLN A 15 2.74 12.83 -16.14
C GLN A 15 2.79 11.64 -17.10
N GLY A 16 1.76 10.80 -17.08
CA GLY A 16 1.65 9.61 -17.96
C GLY A 16 2.25 8.34 -17.36
N GLY A 17 2.86 8.44 -16.17
CA GLY A 17 3.35 7.28 -15.41
C GLY A 17 4.48 6.51 -16.08
N LEU A 18 4.70 5.29 -15.61
CA LEU A 18 5.68 4.34 -16.12
C LEU A 18 5.20 3.71 -17.44
N VAL A 19 6.04 3.76 -18.48
CA VAL A 19 5.74 3.22 -19.81
C VAL A 19 6.89 2.35 -20.28
N LEU A 20 6.65 1.05 -20.37
CA LEU A 20 7.65 0.03 -20.75
C LEU A 20 7.40 -0.59 -22.12
N ASN A 21 6.20 -0.43 -22.66
CA ASN A 21 5.75 -1.04 -23.91
C ASN A 21 6.09 -0.25 -25.17
N ARG A 22 6.79 0.88 -25.04
CA ARG A 22 7.18 1.74 -26.15
C ARG A 22 8.69 1.98 -26.18
N SER A 23 9.21 2.29 -27.34
CA SER A 23 10.59 2.78 -27.47
C SER A 23 10.73 4.13 -26.76
N SER A 24 11.84 4.30 -26.02
CA SER A 24 12.12 5.52 -25.27
C SER A 24 12.08 6.81 -26.13
N PHE A 25 12.43 6.73 -27.42
CA PHE A 25 12.37 7.85 -28.37
C PHE A 25 10.96 8.22 -28.82
N LEU A 26 9.99 7.32 -28.66
CA LEU A 26 8.59 7.52 -29.07
C LEU A 26 7.67 7.83 -27.88
N MET A 27 8.23 7.96 -26.72
CA MET A 27 7.50 8.33 -25.51
C MET A 27 7.34 9.87 -25.44
N GLU A 28 6.29 10.30 -24.79
CA GLU A 28 6.05 11.72 -24.54
C GLU A 28 6.95 12.23 -23.41
N PRO A 29 7.46 13.48 -23.53
CA PRO A 29 8.12 14.12 -22.39
C PRO A 29 7.20 14.13 -21.18
N GLY A 30 7.73 13.77 -20.02
CA GLY A 30 6.96 13.66 -18.77
C GLY A 30 6.58 12.24 -18.39
N GLN A 31 6.44 11.31 -19.34
CA GLN A 31 6.36 9.88 -19.05
C GLN A 31 7.68 9.40 -18.43
N ALA A 32 7.65 8.28 -17.76
CA ALA A 32 8.82 7.70 -17.13
C ALA A 32 9.22 6.38 -17.80
N ARG A 33 10.51 6.20 -18.05
CA ARG A 33 11.10 4.91 -18.44
C ARG A 33 11.47 4.07 -17.22
N GLU A 34 11.83 4.72 -16.11
CA GLU A 34 11.93 4.15 -14.76
C GLU A 34 11.14 5.04 -13.82
N LEU A 35 10.32 4.45 -12.99
CA LEU A 35 9.53 5.13 -11.96
C LEU A 35 9.41 4.17 -10.78
N GLU A 36 10.47 4.10 -9.98
CA GLU A 36 10.60 3.21 -8.84
C GLU A 36 10.40 3.99 -7.54
N ASN A 37 9.47 3.55 -6.70
CA ASN A 37 9.13 4.18 -5.43
C ASN A 37 8.77 5.68 -5.55
N PHE A 38 8.30 6.05 -6.71
CA PHE A 38 7.53 7.25 -6.97
C PHE A 38 6.11 6.84 -7.38
N GLU A 39 5.13 7.56 -6.92
CA GLU A 39 3.72 7.36 -7.26
C GLU A 39 3.20 8.53 -8.10
N PRO A 40 2.34 8.27 -9.11
CA PRO A 40 1.63 9.34 -9.77
C PRO A 40 0.76 10.10 -8.77
N ASP A 41 0.96 11.42 -8.63
CA ASP A 41 0.24 12.26 -7.69
C ASP A 41 -1.05 12.78 -8.33
N ILE A 42 -2.17 12.73 -7.61
CA ILE A 42 -3.48 13.27 -8.06
C ILE A 42 -3.36 14.77 -8.39
N GLN A 43 -2.54 15.50 -7.64
CA GLN A 43 -2.28 16.92 -7.86
C GLN A 43 -1.29 17.19 -9.02
N GLY A 44 -0.94 16.16 -9.79
CA GLY A 44 0.05 16.20 -10.87
C GLY A 44 1.48 15.98 -10.36
N GLY A 45 2.32 15.45 -11.24
CA GLY A 45 3.68 15.07 -10.92
C GLY A 45 3.84 13.64 -10.44
N TYR A 46 5.07 13.31 -10.02
CA TYR A 46 5.43 12.04 -9.41
C TYR A 46 5.90 12.30 -7.99
N ARG A 47 5.19 11.74 -7.01
CA ARG A 47 5.50 11.89 -5.59
C ARG A 47 6.34 10.70 -5.11
N ARG A 48 7.45 10.96 -4.43
CA ARG A 48 8.16 9.90 -3.71
C ARG A 48 7.24 9.30 -2.67
N ILE A 49 7.15 7.96 -2.61
CA ILE A 49 6.28 7.27 -1.66
C ILE A 49 6.67 7.58 -0.21
N SER A 50 5.70 7.57 0.67
CA SER A 50 5.93 7.54 2.10
C SER A 50 6.47 6.17 2.52
N GLY A 51 7.12 6.10 3.67
CA GLY A 51 7.57 4.86 4.25
C GLY A 51 6.47 4.10 4.99
N TYR A 52 6.91 3.23 5.88
CA TYR A 52 6.05 2.59 6.87
C TYR A 52 6.75 2.54 8.23
N SER A 53 5.96 2.45 9.26
CA SER A 53 6.43 2.32 10.64
C SER A 53 5.61 1.29 11.39
N LYS A 54 6.13 0.79 12.50
CA LYS A 54 5.42 -0.19 13.34
C LYS A 54 4.09 0.39 13.82
N PHE A 55 3.00 -0.31 13.54
CA PHE A 55 1.70 -0.02 14.14
C PHE A 55 1.57 -0.67 15.51
N ILE A 56 2.08 -1.89 15.66
CA ILE A 56 2.26 -2.56 16.94
C ILE A 56 3.76 -2.72 17.16
N ASN A 57 4.28 -2.19 18.27
CA ASN A 57 5.72 -2.16 18.57
C ASN A 57 6.26 -3.51 19.07
N GLN A 58 5.54 -4.59 18.85
CA GLN A 58 5.90 -5.94 19.23
C GLN A 58 5.65 -6.89 18.07
N VAL A 59 6.55 -7.84 17.90
CA VAL A 59 6.39 -8.95 16.94
C VAL A 59 5.17 -9.78 17.32
N VAL A 60 4.35 -10.14 16.34
CA VAL A 60 3.29 -11.15 16.54
C VAL A 60 3.97 -12.46 16.99
N PRO A 61 3.56 -13.05 18.13
CA PRO A 61 4.26 -14.22 18.66
C PRO A 61 4.28 -15.40 17.68
N ILE A 62 5.43 -16.06 17.59
CA ILE A 62 5.56 -17.32 16.83
C ILE A 62 4.93 -18.48 17.59
N THR A 63 4.44 -19.47 16.88
CA THR A 63 3.78 -20.62 17.49
C THR A 63 4.58 -21.91 17.39
N SER A 64 5.29 -22.15 16.30
CA SER A 64 6.04 -23.40 16.09
C SER A 64 7.39 -23.21 15.40
N SER A 65 7.56 -22.20 14.54
CA SER A 65 8.76 -21.99 13.74
C SER A 65 9.11 -20.51 13.62
N THR A 66 10.39 -20.21 13.65
CA THR A 66 10.92 -18.85 13.44
C THR A 66 10.72 -18.34 12.01
N ALA A 67 10.42 -19.24 11.06
CA ALA A 67 10.15 -18.90 9.66
C ALA A 67 8.67 -18.57 9.39
N GLU A 68 7.79 -18.61 10.40
CA GLU A 68 6.40 -18.22 10.23
C GLU A 68 6.30 -16.73 9.90
N GLU A 69 5.54 -16.42 8.85
CA GLU A 69 5.17 -15.05 8.49
C GLU A 69 3.73 -14.75 8.98
N PRO A 70 3.35 -13.49 9.23
CA PRO A 70 1.96 -13.14 9.51
C PRO A 70 1.05 -13.53 8.35
N LEU A 71 -0.01 -14.23 8.64
CA LEU A 71 -1.01 -14.71 7.65
C LEU A 71 -2.19 -13.76 7.52
N MET A 72 -2.36 -12.87 8.48
CA MET A 72 -3.40 -11.85 8.53
C MET A 72 -2.97 -10.70 9.43
N SER A 73 -3.39 -9.48 9.06
CA SER A 73 -3.44 -8.31 9.94
C SER A 73 -4.71 -7.53 9.61
N ALA A 74 -5.62 -7.39 10.56
CA ALA A 74 -6.88 -6.69 10.37
C ALA A 74 -7.20 -5.79 11.57
N LEU A 75 -7.67 -4.57 11.33
CA LEU A 75 -8.15 -3.69 12.39
C LEU A 75 -9.64 -3.96 12.64
N PHE A 76 -9.99 -4.35 13.86
CA PHE A 76 -11.37 -4.62 14.26
C PHE A 76 -11.59 -4.26 15.72
N ALA A 77 -12.73 -3.60 16.03
CA ALA A 77 -13.11 -3.17 17.39
C ALA A 77 -11.97 -2.43 18.14
N ASN A 78 -11.26 -1.51 17.45
CA ASN A 78 -10.11 -0.75 17.94
C ASN A 78 -8.90 -1.62 18.37
N LYS A 79 -8.83 -2.86 17.91
CA LYS A 79 -7.68 -3.76 18.09
C LYS A 79 -7.20 -4.28 16.75
N VAL A 80 -5.91 -4.57 16.67
CA VAL A 80 -5.37 -5.36 15.57
C VAL A 80 -5.57 -6.83 15.89
N LEU A 81 -6.21 -7.54 15.00
CA LEU A 81 -6.18 -8.99 14.93
C LEU A 81 -5.05 -9.40 13.99
N ALA A 82 -4.18 -10.29 14.44
CA ALA A 82 -3.09 -10.83 13.63
C ALA A 82 -3.03 -12.35 13.78
N ALA A 83 -2.93 -13.06 12.66
CA ALA A 83 -2.72 -14.50 12.65
C ALA A 83 -1.27 -14.81 12.33
N ARG A 84 -0.65 -15.73 13.07
CA ARG A 84 0.69 -16.25 12.82
C ARG A 84 0.79 -17.70 13.27
N GLY A 85 1.23 -18.59 12.36
CA GLY A 85 1.21 -20.04 12.62
C GLY A 85 -0.19 -20.55 12.96
N GLU A 86 -0.33 -21.22 14.08
CA GLU A 86 -1.58 -21.89 14.49
C GLU A 86 -2.48 -21.06 15.42
N LYS A 87 -2.21 -19.75 15.56
CA LYS A 87 -2.93 -18.90 16.52
C LYS A 87 -3.31 -17.57 15.94
N ILE A 88 -4.38 -17.01 16.50
CA ILE A 88 -4.83 -15.64 16.26
C ILE A 88 -4.64 -14.84 17.54
N PHE A 89 -4.07 -13.65 17.39
CA PHE A 89 -3.74 -12.74 18.47
C PHE A 89 -4.46 -11.41 18.29
N SER A 90 -4.61 -10.68 19.40
CA SER A 90 -5.02 -9.27 19.33
C SER A 90 -4.11 -8.38 20.17
N SER A 91 -3.95 -7.14 19.73
CA SER A 91 -3.24 -6.08 20.44
C SER A 91 -3.90 -4.73 20.14
N ALA A 92 -3.68 -3.75 21.01
CA ALA A 92 -4.09 -2.35 20.78
C ALA A 92 -2.87 -1.46 20.66
N SER A 93 -3.01 -0.35 19.91
CA SER A 93 -1.96 0.63 19.69
C SER A 93 -2.46 2.06 19.86
N THR A 94 -1.57 2.94 20.31
CA THR A 94 -1.78 4.39 20.39
C THR A 94 -0.44 5.12 20.32
N GLU A 95 -0.46 6.44 20.36
CA GLU A 95 0.75 7.26 20.32
C GLU A 95 0.91 8.09 21.59
N LEU A 96 2.16 8.28 22.00
CA LEU A 96 2.51 9.11 23.15
C LEU A 96 2.26 10.59 22.83
N SER A 97 1.46 11.26 23.64
CA SER A 97 1.10 12.66 23.42
C SER A 97 2.18 13.65 23.87
N ILE A 98 3.04 13.25 24.80
CA ILE A 98 4.10 14.08 25.36
C ILE A 98 5.42 13.31 25.42
N ARG A 99 6.56 14.01 25.27
CA ARG A 99 7.88 13.40 25.48
C ARG A 99 8.08 13.05 26.96
N ILE A 100 8.63 11.87 27.24
CA ILE A 100 9.07 11.47 28.58
C ILE A 100 10.57 11.18 28.58
N THR A 101 11.28 11.59 29.62
CA THR A 101 12.74 11.37 29.76
C THR A 101 13.01 10.14 30.64
N ALA A 102 14.22 9.60 30.58
CA ALA A 102 14.61 8.49 31.45
C ALA A 102 14.45 8.81 32.95
N SER A 103 14.65 10.08 33.33
CA SER A 103 14.50 10.57 34.71
C SER A 103 13.04 10.86 35.12
N THR A 104 12.07 10.79 34.20
CA THR A 104 10.66 11.02 34.53
C THR A 104 10.18 9.91 35.43
N THR A 105 9.82 10.23 36.66
CA THR A 105 9.29 9.27 37.63
C THR A 105 7.79 9.05 37.42
N LEU A 106 7.42 7.85 37.07
CA LEU A 106 6.04 7.37 37.02
C LEU A 106 5.97 6.13 37.93
N SER A 107 5.52 6.29 39.16
CA SER A 107 5.37 5.16 40.11
C SER A 107 4.05 5.29 40.87
N GLY A 108 3.26 4.25 40.86
CA GLY A 108 2.03 4.07 41.64
C GLY A 108 0.85 4.99 41.34
N SER A 109 1.09 6.28 41.17
CA SER A 109 0.08 7.30 40.80
C SER A 109 0.42 8.00 39.47
N GLY A 110 1.40 7.49 38.72
CA GLY A 110 1.83 8.08 37.47
C GLY A 110 0.73 8.11 36.42
N ILE A 111 0.69 9.20 35.64
CA ILE A 111 -0.22 9.35 34.48
C ILE A 111 0.62 9.43 33.22
N LEU A 112 0.30 8.61 32.22
CA LEU A 112 0.88 8.65 30.90
C LEU A 112 -0.15 9.12 29.90
N THR A 113 0.04 10.33 29.33
CA THR A 113 -0.90 10.93 28.39
C THR A 113 -0.64 10.43 26.97
N VAL A 114 -1.70 10.00 26.31
CA VAL A 114 -1.70 9.35 25.00
C VAL A 114 -2.77 9.95 24.08
N ALA A 115 -2.73 9.60 22.80
CA ALA A 115 -3.71 10.07 21.84
C ALA A 115 -5.12 9.49 22.14
N SER A 116 -5.20 8.20 22.45
CA SER A 116 -6.43 7.51 22.83
C SER A 116 -6.11 6.24 23.60
N THR A 117 -6.99 5.79 24.49
CA THR A 117 -6.91 4.49 25.15
C THR A 117 -7.97 3.50 24.63
N SER A 118 -8.64 3.85 23.54
CA SER A 118 -9.64 2.99 22.91
C SER A 118 -9.00 1.66 22.48
N GLY A 119 -9.66 0.55 22.76
CA GLY A 119 -9.16 -0.79 22.47
C GLY A 119 -8.22 -1.37 23.55
N PHE A 120 -7.66 -0.59 24.47
CA PHE A 120 -6.82 -1.11 25.55
C PHE A 120 -7.66 -1.74 26.67
N SER A 121 -7.04 -2.73 27.35
CA SER A 121 -7.62 -3.34 28.54
C SER A 121 -7.67 -2.32 29.69
N SER A 122 -8.54 -2.53 30.68
CA SER A 122 -8.67 -1.60 31.82
C SER A 122 -7.41 -1.54 32.70
N SER A 123 -6.57 -2.54 32.65
CA SER A 123 -5.26 -2.62 33.30
C SER A 123 -4.38 -3.62 32.55
N GLY A 124 -3.06 -3.50 32.63
CA GLY A 124 -2.17 -4.42 31.92
C GLY A 124 -0.75 -3.91 31.76
N THR A 125 -0.08 -4.43 30.73
CA THR A 125 1.27 -4.04 30.33
C THR A 125 1.24 -3.44 28.95
N ILE A 126 1.95 -2.31 28.79
CA ILE A 126 2.20 -1.66 27.51
C ILE A 126 3.69 -1.54 27.27
N GLN A 127 4.07 -1.43 26.01
CA GLN A 127 5.45 -1.25 25.58
C GLN A 127 5.59 0.04 24.75
N ILE A 128 6.64 0.81 25.06
CA ILE A 128 7.08 1.95 24.26
C ILE A 128 8.53 1.68 23.87
N ASP A 129 8.83 1.60 22.59
CA ASP A 129 10.14 1.17 22.09
C ASP A 129 10.58 -0.16 22.74
N SER A 130 11.61 -0.16 23.58
CA SER A 130 12.09 -1.33 24.32
C SER A 130 11.69 -1.35 25.79
N GLU A 131 11.02 -0.31 26.31
CA GLU A 131 10.62 -0.20 27.71
C GLU A 131 9.20 -0.70 27.93
N LYS A 132 8.99 -1.53 28.95
CA LYS A 132 7.69 -1.98 29.41
C LYS A 132 7.19 -1.18 30.60
N PHE A 133 5.89 -0.91 30.59
CA PHE A 133 5.16 -0.18 31.61
C PHE A 133 3.97 -1.02 32.05
N THR A 134 3.67 -1.05 33.33
CA THR A 134 2.37 -1.54 33.84
C THR A 134 1.47 -0.38 34.18
N TYR A 135 0.17 -0.57 34.04
CA TYR A 135 -0.85 0.41 34.42
C TYR A 135 -2.03 -0.28 35.10
N THR A 136 -2.74 0.44 35.96
CA THR A 136 -3.86 -0.09 36.74
C THR A 136 -5.21 0.51 36.37
N GLY A 137 -5.23 1.50 35.48
CA GLY A 137 -6.46 2.12 35.02
C GLY A 137 -6.26 2.90 33.73
N ILE A 138 -7.36 3.21 33.06
CA ILE A 138 -7.41 4.03 31.85
C ILE A 138 -8.44 5.16 31.98
N SER A 139 -8.19 6.28 31.31
CA SER A 139 -9.18 7.29 30.98
C SER A 139 -9.11 7.55 29.46
N THR A 140 -9.97 8.38 28.91
CA THR A 140 -10.07 8.58 27.45
C THR A 140 -8.72 8.77 26.76
N ASN A 141 -7.78 9.52 27.35
CA ASN A 141 -6.50 9.90 26.77
C ASN A 141 -5.33 9.69 27.72
N SER A 142 -5.43 8.79 28.70
CA SER A 142 -4.31 8.49 29.58
C SER A 142 -4.40 7.13 30.23
N PHE A 143 -3.24 6.52 30.48
CA PHE A 143 -3.06 5.41 31.40
C PHE A 143 -2.80 5.99 32.79
N THR A 144 -3.38 5.37 33.81
CA THR A 144 -3.27 5.78 35.22
C THR A 144 -2.68 4.66 36.07
N GLY A 145 -2.07 5.04 37.21
CA GLY A 145 -1.37 4.07 38.03
C GLY A 145 -0.18 3.43 37.31
N VAL A 146 0.52 4.24 36.50
CA VAL A 146 1.61 3.76 35.62
C VAL A 146 2.89 3.55 36.42
N THR A 147 3.52 2.41 36.21
CA THR A 147 4.87 2.09 36.68
C THR A 147 5.72 1.74 35.47
N ARG A 148 6.88 2.39 35.35
CA ARG A 148 7.81 2.17 34.22
C ARG A 148 8.95 1.20 34.57
N ALA A 149 9.72 0.81 33.57
CA ALA A 149 10.85 -0.11 33.68
C ALA A 149 10.46 -1.46 34.30
N THR A 150 9.27 -1.96 33.98
CA THR A 150 8.79 -3.27 34.45
C THR A 150 9.33 -4.40 33.58
N SER A 151 9.17 -5.66 34.04
CA SER A 151 9.60 -6.86 33.31
C SER A 151 11.08 -6.82 32.88
N SER A 152 11.97 -6.37 33.79
CA SER A 152 13.42 -6.28 33.58
C SER A 152 13.85 -5.33 32.44
N THR A 153 13.03 -4.34 32.07
CA THR A 153 13.40 -3.28 31.16
C THR A 153 13.98 -2.08 31.92
N THR A 154 14.65 -1.16 31.21
CA THR A 154 15.23 0.06 31.77
C THR A 154 14.49 1.29 31.30
N ALA A 155 14.36 2.28 32.20
CA ALA A 155 13.74 3.56 31.87
C ALA A 155 14.55 4.29 30.80
N ALA A 156 13.91 4.65 29.70
CA ALA A 156 14.51 5.28 28.55
C ALA A 156 13.83 6.62 28.21
N LEU A 157 14.41 7.35 27.27
CA LEU A 157 13.78 8.51 26.67
C LEU A 157 12.83 8.05 25.58
N HIS A 158 11.57 8.54 25.61
CA HIS A 158 10.60 8.34 24.54
C HIS A 158 10.13 9.69 23.99
N SER A 159 10.13 9.80 22.68
CA SER A 159 9.70 11.02 21.99
C SER A 159 8.16 11.12 21.97
N LYS A 160 7.65 12.32 21.77
CA LYS A 160 6.25 12.50 21.38
C LYS A 160 6.00 11.72 20.08
N LEU A 161 4.82 11.10 19.96
CA LEU A 161 4.39 10.23 18.86
C LEU A 161 5.07 8.85 18.83
N SER A 162 5.90 8.48 19.84
CA SER A 162 6.33 7.08 19.98
C SER A 162 5.11 6.17 20.10
N VAL A 163 5.15 5.04 19.38
CA VAL A 163 4.09 4.04 19.39
C VAL A 163 4.05 3.32 20.74
N ILE A 164 2.87 3.19 21.29
CA ILE A 164 2.55 2.45 22.49
C ILE A 164 1.68 1.26 22.09
N SER A 165 2.07 0.05 22.44
CA SER A 165 1.29 -1.15 22.15
C SER A 165 1.03 -1.97 23.42
N GLU A 166 -0.16 -2.59 23.48
CA GLU A 166 -0.49 -3.62 24.47
C GLU A 166 0.21 -4.93 24.12
N ASP A 167 0.53 -5.77 25.11
CA ASP A 167 1.08 -7.11 24.84
C ASP A 167 0.07 -7.95 24.04
N TRP A 168 0.57 -8.78 23.10
CA TRP A 168 -0.26 -9.65 22.30
C TRP A 168 -1.03 -10.65 23.16
N THR A 169 -2.34 -10.72 22.98
CA THR A 169 -3.22 -11.66 23.68
C THR A 169 -3.71 -12.72 22.69
N VAL A 170 -3.56 -13.99 23.03
CA VAL A 170 -4.11 -15.11 22.25
C VAL A 170 -5.63 -15.05 22.29
N ARG A 171 -6.27 -15.12 21.13
CA ARG A 171 -7.74 -15.09 20.98
C ARG A 171 -8.31 -16.39 20.42
N ASP A 172 -7.51 -17.11 19.64
CA ASP A 172 -7.87 -18.39 19.09
C ASP A 172 -6.65 -19.27 18.87
N THR A 173 -6.83 -20.59 18.89
CA THR A 173 -5.77 -21.60 18.82
C THR A 173 -6.21 -22.83 18.02
N GLY A 174 -5.26 -23.67 17.62
CA GLY A 174 -5.57 -24.94 16.94
C GLY A 174 -5.79 -24.78 15.43
N ARG A 175 -5.36 -23.66 14.84
CA ARG A 175 -5.43 -23.42 13.39
C ARG A 175 -4.32 -24.14 12.64
N THR A 176 -4.26 -25.47 12.78
CA THR A 176 -3.19 -26.29 12.20
C THR A 176 -3.21 -26.22 10.68
N GLY A 177 -2.05 -25.89 10.07
CA GLY A 177 -1.90 -25.79 8.63
C GLY A 177 -2.58 -24.58 7.99
N ALA A 178 -3.02 -23.60 8.79
CA ALA A 178 -3.63 -22.37 8.28
C ALA A 178 -2.76 -21.70 7.22
N LYS A 179 -3.41 -21.17 6.19
CA LYS A 179 -2.80 -20.37 5.13
C LYS A 179 -3.23 -18.91 5.29
N LYS A 180 -2.89 -18.08 4.32
CA LYS A 180 -3.29 -16.68 4.31
C LYS A 180 -4.81 -16.55 4.46
N TYR A 181 -5.23 -15.73 5.41
CA TYR A 181 -6.64 -15.55 5.74
C TYR A 181 -7.33 -14.58 4.79
N HIS A 182 -8.54 -14.94 4.38
CA HIS A 182 -9.51 -14.00 3.85
C HIS A 182 -10.51 -13.66 4.95
N PHE A 183 -10.96 -12.41 5.02
CA PHE A 183 -11.88 -11.97 6.07
C PHE A 183 -12.92 -10.99 5.54
N GLU A 184 -14.06 -10.94 6.24
CA GLU A 184 -15.14 -10.01 5.97
C GLU A 184 -15.68 -9.40 7.26
N ARG A 185 -15.82 -8.08 7.29
CA ARG A 185 -16.50 -7.37 8.38
C ARG A 185 -17.97 -7.25 8.06
N PHE A 186 -18.83 -7.60 9.00
CA PHE A 186 -20.28 -7.62 8.76
C PHE A 186 -21.06 -7.24 10.02
N ASN A 187 -22.35 -6.91 9.81
CA ASN A 187 -23.27 -6.54 10.87
C ASN A 187 -24.68 -7.00 10.47
N PHE A 188 -25.09 -8.18 10.91
CA PHE A 188 -26.40 -8.74 10.59
C PHE A 188 -27.48 -8.38 11.62
N ASP A 189 -27.11 -8.20 12.87
CA ASP A 189 -28.00 -8.08 14.02
C ASP A 189 -27.80 -6.79 14.84
N GLY A 190 -27.11 -5.82 14.27
CA GLY A 190 -26.72 -4.58 14.96
C GLY A 190 -25.38 -4.67 15.71
N ASN A 191 -24.75 -5.84 15.77
CA ASN A 191 -23.45 -6.07 16.37
C ASN A 191 -22.41 -6.30 15.28
N GLU A 192 -21.35 -5.49 15.28
CA GLU A 192 -20.23 -5.70 14.36
C GLU A 192 -19.49 -6.98 14.70
N LYS A 193 -19.23 -7.76 13.66
CA LYS A 193 -18.46 -9.00 13.70
C LYS A 193 -17.46 -9.02 12.55
N ILE A 194 -16.39 -9.81 12.69
CA ILE A 194 -15.47 -10.14 11.61
C ILE A 194 -15.37 -11.66 11.51
N ILE A 195 -15.49 -12.18 10.30
CA ILE A 195 -15.33 -13.60 10.01
C ILE A 195 -14.05 -13.83 9.24
N LEU A 196 -13.34 -14.89 9.57
CA LEU A 196 -12.06 -15.26 8.98
C LEU A 196 -12.13 -16.68 8.44
N VAL A 197 -11.54 -16.89 7.26
CA VAL A 197 -11.34 -18.22 6.65
C VAL A 197 -9.86 -18.39 6.30
N ASP A 198 -9.29 -19.56 6.59
CA ASP A 198 -7.85 -19.84 6.48
C ASP A 198 -7.52 -20.93 5.46
N GLN A 199 -8.49 -21.31 4.61
CA GLN A 199 -8.39 -22.34 3.57
C GLN A 199 -8.26 -23.79 4.08
N VAL A 200 -8.19 -24.03 5.39
CA VAL A 200 -7.98 -25.36 5.98
C VAL A 200 -8.99 -25.67 7.09
N ASN A 201 -9.13 -24.77 8.05
CA ASN A 201 -9.92 -24.98 9.25
C ASN A 201 -11.37 -24.48 9.09
N ALA A 202 -12.19 -24.67 10.10
CA ALA A 202 -13.52 -24.07 10.17
C ALA A 202 -13.41 -22.53 10.19
N PRO A 203 -14.32 -21.78 9.54
CA PRO A 203 -14.36 -20.34 9.68
C PRO A 203 -14.49 -19.93 11.16
N VAL A 204 -13.85 -18.84 11.56
CA VAL A 204 -13.97 -18.27 12.91
C VAL A 204 -14.54 -16.87 12.88
N VAL A 205 -15.49 -16.61 13.74
CA VAL A 205 -16.15 -15.31 13.92
C VAL A 205 -15.67 -14.66 15.21
N PHE A 206 -15.27 -13.39 15.13
CA PHE A 206 -15.00 -12.56 16.29
C PHE A 206 -16.10 -11.51 16.45
N ASN A 207 -16.60 -11.37 17.63
CA ASN A 207 -17.53 -10.30 18.00
C ASN A 207 -16.76 -9.02 18.45
N SER A 208 -17.48 -7.94 18.74
CA SER A 208 -16.89 -6.66 19.19
C SER A 208 -16.08 -6.76 20.49
N SER A 209 -16.27 -7.80 21.29
CA SER A 209 -15.44 -8.08 22.48
C SER A 209 -14.19 -8.93 22.18
N ILE A 210 -13.94 -9.22 20.89
CA ILE A 210 -12.83 -10.08 20.41
C ILE A 210 -12.92 -11.52 21.01
N ALA A 211 -14.14 -12.00 21.20
CA ALA A 211 -14.38 -13.41 21.54
C ALA A 211 -14.55 -14.23 20.25
N ALA A 212 -13.81 -15.33 20.14
CA ALA A 212 -13.82 -16.22 19.00
C ALA A 212 -14.95 -17.27 19.11
N THR A 213 -15.58 -17.59 18.00
CA THR A 213 -16.53 -18.71 17.88
C THR A 213 -16.35 -19.35 16.49
N ASP A 214 -16.12 -20.66 16.45
CA ASP A 214 -16.04 -21.37 15.18
C ASP A 214 -17.42 -21.57 14.57
N VAL A 215 -17.50 -21.46 13.25
CA VAL A 215 -18.69 -21.88 12.49
C VAL A 215 -18.74 -23.40 12.49
N SER A 216 -19.83 -23.97 13.02
CA SER A 216 -19.95 -25.40 13.29
C SER A 216 -20.19 -26.26 12.04
N GLU A 217 -20.59 -25.64 10.91
CA GLU A 217 -20.94 -26.32 9.67
C GLU A 217 -19.71 -26.84 8.90
N SER A 218 -19.61 -28.13 8.76
CA SER A 218 -18.47 -28.80 8.11
C SER A 218 -18.37 -28.53 6.60
N SER A 219 -19.48 -28.20 5.95
CA SER A 219 -19.51 -27.91 4.50
C SER A 219 -18.70 -26.66 4.13
N VAL A 220 -18.56 -25.70 5.06
CA VAL A 220 -17.79 -24.45 4.86
C VAL A 220 -16.36 -24.50 5.43
N ALA A 221 -16.02 -25.55 6.18
CA ALA A 221 -14.64 -25.75 6.64
C ALA A 221 -13.69 -25.90 5.45
N GLY A 222 -12.57 -25.18 5.46
CA GLY A 222 -11.62 -25.11 4.34
C GLY A 222 -12.03 -24.15 3.21
N ALA A 223 -13.01 -23.28 3.43
CA ALA A 223 -13.31 -22.18 2.50
C ALA A 223 -12.10 -21.26 2.33
N THR A 224 -11.88 -20.77 1.11
CA THR A 224 -10.78 -19.84 0.80
C THR A 224 -11.22 -18.38 0.80
N VAL A 225 -12.52 -18.14 0.56
CA VAL A 225 -13.10 -16.80 0.47
C VAL A 225 -14.46 -16.75 1.14
N VAL A 226 -14.78 -15.58 1.68
CA VAL A 226 -16.03 -15.29 2.38
C VAL A 226 -16.51 -13.89 2.01
N ALA A 227 -17.82 -13.69 1.89
CA ALA A 227 -18.42 -12.39 1.63
C ALA A 227 -19.81 -12.29 2.25
N ALA A 228 -20.15 -11.15 2.83
CA ALA A 228 -21.48 -10.86 3.35
C ALA A 228 -22.35 -10.20 2.27
N TYR A 229 -23.45 -10.85 1.88
CA TYR A 229 -24.37 -10.30 0.89
C TYR A 229 -25.82 -10.57 1.27
N ARG A 230 -26.66 -9.52 1.29
CA ARG A 230 -28.10 -9.62 1.59
C ARG A 230 -28.41 -10.37 2.89
N ASN A 231 -27.65 -10.06 3.95
CA ASN A 231 -27.75 -10.68 5.27
C ASN A 231 -27.43 -12.18 5.31
N HIS A 232 -26.89 -12.74 4.24
CA HIS A 232 -26.33 -14.10 4.21
C HIS A 232 -24.80 -14.01 4.18
N MET A 233 -24.16 -15.00 4.79
CA MET A 233 -22.71 -15.18 4.65
C MET A 233 -22.43 -16.22 3.57
N PHE A 234 -21.67 -15.82 2.55
CA PHE A 234 -21.31 -16.65 1.41
C PHE A 234 -19.89 -17.18 1.56
N TYR A 235 -19.68 -18.46 1.34
CA TYR A 235 -18.41 -19.16 1.43
C TYR A 235 -18.13 -19.90 0.12
N ALA A 236 -16.87 -19.87 -0.35
CA ALA A 236 -16.47 -20.57 -1.56
C ALA A 236 -14.98 -20.96 -1.56
N GLY A 237 -14.59 -21.64 -2.65
CA GLY A 237 -13.19 -22.01 -2.90
C GLY A 237 -12.71 -23.23 -2.10
N LYS A 238 -13.61 -24.01 -1.50
CA LYS A 238 -13.24 -25.27 -0.84
C LYS A 238 -12.76 -26.28 -1.87
N SER A 239 -11.58 -26.86 -1.67
CA SER A 239 -10.90 -27.73 -2.65
C SER A 239 -11.71 -28.96 -3.05
N THR A 240 -12.61 -29.46 -2.18
CA THR A 240 -13.47 -30.63 -2.46
C THR A 240 -14.71 -30.30 -3.29
N ILE A 241 -15.14 -29.04 -3.31
CA ILE A 241 -16.31 -28.53 -4.02
C ILE A 241 -15.98 -27.15 -4.65
N PRO A 242 -14.99 -27.05 -5.54
CA PRO A 242 -14.43 -25.77 -5.98
C PRO A 242 -15.40 -24.92 -6.81
N GLN A 243 -16.47 -25.51 -7.33
CA GLN A 243 -17.48 -24.85 -8.16
C GLN A 243 -18.74 -24.45 -7.38
N GLU A 244 -18.74 -24.60 -6.07
CA GLU A 244 -19.90 -24.36 -5.24
C GLU A 244 -19.70 -23.15 -4.32
N VAL A 245 -20.71 -22.30 -4.27
CA VAL A 245 -20.82 -21.18 -3.35
C VAL A 245 -21.93 -21.50 -2.37
N ILE A 246 -21.57 -21.71 -1.10
CA ILE A 246 -22.50 -22.04 -0.02
C ILE A 246 -22.86 -20.76 0.71
N PHE A 247 -24.12 -20.59 1.11
CA PHE A 247 -24.55 -19.44 1.90
C PHE A 247 -25.39 -19.83 3.10
N SER A 248 -25.23 -19.06 4.17
CA SER A 248 -25.90 -19.25 5.46
C SER A 248 -27.37 -18.85 5.40
N GLU A 249 -28.10 -19.12 6.46
CA GLU A 249 -29.41 -18.52 6.75
C GLU A 249 -29.28 -16.98 6.80
N PRO A 250 -30.34 -16.23 6.51
CA PRO A 250 -30.32 -14.78 6.68
C PRO A 250 -30.14 -14.42 8.16
N PHE A 251 -29.31 -13.42 8.42
CA PHE A 251 -28.96 -12.90 9.76
C PHE A 251 -28.26 -13.91 10.69
N ASN A 252 -27.83 -15.07 10.19
CA ASN A 252 -27.17 -16.09 10.98
C ASN A 252 -26.00 -16.69 10.20
N GLU A 253 -24.78 -16.31 10.56
CA GLU A 253 -23.54 -16.75 9.91
C GLU A 253 -23.18 -18.21 10.16
N ASP A 254 -23.76 -18.84 11.20
CA ASP A 254 -23.53 -20.24 11.60
C ASP A 254 -24.76 -21.13 11.34
N GLY A 255 -25.82 -20.61 10.72
CA GLY A 255 -27.02 -21.37 10.39
C GLY A 255 -27.01 -21.85 8.94
N PHE A 256 -27.25 -23.16 8.70
CA PHE A 256 -27.21 -23.75 7.37
C PHE A 256 -28.43 -24.65 7.09
N SER A 257 -29.58 -24.40 7.73
CA SER A 257 -30.82 -25.12 7.44
C SER A 257 -31.47 -24.61 6.16
N SER A 258 -31.70 -25.51 5.19
CA SER A 258 -32.37 -25.17 3.94
C SER A 258 -33.79 -24.66 4.15
N GLY A 259 -34.46 -25.15 5.21
CA GLY A 259 -35.80 -24.70 5.60
C GLY A 259 -35.84 -23.28 6.15
N ALA A 260 -34.69 -22.75 6.59
CA ALA A 260 -34.53 -21.39 7.11
C ALA A 260 -33.86 -20.43 6.09
N GLY A 261 -33.65 -20.87 4.85
CA GLY A 261 -33.17 -20.02 3.77
C GLY A 261 -31.66 -20.14 3.45
N ALA A 262 -30.96 -21.09 4.06
CA ALA A 262 -29.62 -21.46 3.63
C ALA A 262 -29.65 -22.31 2.36
N GLY A 263 -28.53 -22.30 1.63
CA GLY A 263 -28.43 -23.09 0.40
C GLY A 263 -27.07 -23.00 -0.26
N SER A 264 -27.01 -23.44 -1.50
CA SER A 264 -25.81 -23.30 -2.33
C SER A 264 -26.15 -22.99 -3.79
N VAL A 265 -25.22 -22.38 -4.47
CA VAL A 265 -25.27 -22.09 -5.89
C VAL A 265 -24.06 -22.72 -6.56
N LYS A 266 -24.26 -23.42 -7.68
CA LYS A 266 -23.18 -24.01 -8.47
C LYS A 266 -22.93 -23.18 -9.72
N VAL A 267 -21.66 -22.96 -9.98
CA VAL A 267 -21.12 -22.37 -11.21
C VAL A 267 -20.32 -23.42 -11.97
N ASP A 268 -20.08 -23.20 -13.26
CA ASP A 268 -19.41 -24.20 -14.12
C ASP A 268 -17.87 -23.98 -14.20
N ASP A 269 -17.29 -23.32 -13.19
CA ASP A 269 -15.85 -23.04 -13.12
C ASP A 269 -15.38 -22.93 -11.66
N THR A 270 -14.08 -23.10 -11.39
CA THR A 270 -13.49 -23.00 -10.05
C THR A 270 -13.59 -21.59 -9.50
N VAL A 271 -14.20 -21.42 -8.33
CA VAL A 271 -14.35 -20.12 -7.67
C VAL A 271 -13.04 -19.72 -7.01
N VAL A 272 -12.55 -18.52 -7.35
CA VAL A 272 -11.33 -17.90 -6.83
C VAL A 272 -11.64 -16.82 -5.82
N ALA A 273 -12.60 -15.93 -6.12
CA ALA A 273 -12.94 -14.81 -5.23
C ALA A 273 -14.42 -14.50 -5.21
N LEU A 274 -14.85 -13.93 -4.09
CA LEU A 274 -16.17 -13.34 -3.90
C LEU A 274 -16.01 -11.86 -3.56
N LYS A 275 -16.76 -10.98 -4.21
CA LYS A 275 -16.77 -9.55 -3.87
C LYS A 275 -18.14 -8.95 -4.09
N VAL A 276 -18.66 -8.32 -3.06
CA VAL A 276 -19.89 -7.53 -3.17
C VAL A 276 -19.55 -6.18 -3.79
N PHE A 277 -20.28 -5.83 -4.83
CA PHE A 277 -20.14 -4.53 -5.46
C PHE A 277 -21.49 -4.01 -5.89
N ARG A 278 -21.79 -2.77 -5.50
CA ARG A 278 -23.12 -2.18 -5.66
C ARG A 278 -24.19 -3.12 -5.04
N ASN A 279 -25.12 -3.60 -5.80
CA ASN A 279 -26.23 -4.46 -5.31
C ASN A 279 -26.10 -5.93 -5.75
N SER A 280 -24.90 -6.41 -6.02
CA SER A 280 -24.67 -7.76 -6.54
C SER A 280 -23.44 -8.39 -5.91
N LEU A 281 -23.43 -9.69 -5.80
CA LEU A 281 -22.26 -10.48 -5.45
C LEU A 281 -21.58 -10.94 -6.74
N PHE A 282 -20.34 -10.52 -6.97
CA PHE A 282 -19.52 -11.00 -8.07
C PHE A 282 -18.76 -12.25 -7.64
N ILE A 283 -18.85 -13.28 -8.46
CA ILE A 283 -18.18 -14.58 -8.28
C ILE A 283 -17.09 -14.65 -9.34
N PHE A 284 -15.85 -14.48 -8.93
CA PHE A 284 -14.70 -14.58 -9.81
C PHE A 284 -14.22 -16.02 -9.84
N CYS A 285 -14.14 -16.59 -11.02
CA CYS A 285 -13.61 -17.93 -11.24
C CYS A 285 -12.28 -17.86 -12.00
N GLU A 286 -11.62 -19.01 -12.22
CA GLU A 286 -10.34 -19.10 -12.92
C GLU A 286 -10.43 -18.57 -14.35
N THR A 287 -11.53 -18.85 -15.08
CA THR A 287 -11.69 -18.48 -16.49
C THR A 287 -12.91 -17.62 -16.77
N ARG A 288 -13.78 -17.37 -15.78
CA ARG A 288 -15.06 -16.67 -15.93
C ARG A 288 -15.36 -15.75 -14.75
N ILE A 289 -16.31 -14.87 -14.94
CA ILE A 289 -16.89 -14.04 -13.88
C ILE A 289 -18.40 -14.15 -13.97
N PHE A 290 -19.05 -14.42 -12.84
CA PHE A 290 -20.49 -14.43 -12.69
C PHE A 290 -20.94 -13.32 -11.75
N LYS A 291 -22.21 -12.97 -11.86
CA LYS A 291 -22.89 -12.02 -11.00
C LYS A 291 -24.13 -12.67 -10.42
N LEU A 292 -24.22 -12.71 -9.10
CA LEU A 292 -25.41 -13.16 -8.38
C LEU A 292 -26.21 -11.93 -7.94
N THR A 293 -27.49 -11.97 -8.25
CA THR A 293 -28.49 -10.96 -7.86
C THR A 293 -29.64 -11.63 -7.13
N GLY A 294 -30.47 -10.86 -6.47
CA GLY A 294 -31.57 -11.37 -5.62
C GLY A 294 -31.38 -10.99 -4.17
N SER A 295 -32.30 -11.41 -3.32
CA SER A 295 -32.35 -11.08 -1.90
C SER A 295 -32.52 -12.29 -0.98
N SER A 296 -32.88 -13.45 -1.52
CA SER A 296 -33.13 -14.66 -0.77
C SER A 296 -32.94 -15.91 -1.64
N LEU A 297 -32.89 -17.07 -1.03
CA LEU A 297 -32.79 -18.39 -1.72
C LEU A 297 -33.77 -18.55 -2.90
N SER A 298 -34.97 -17.98 -2.78
CA SER A 298 -36.03 -18.16 -3.79
C SER A 298 -35.85 -17.29 -5.04
N ASP A 299 -35.08 -16.22 -4.96
CA ASP A 299 -34.89 -15.23 -6.03
C ASP A 299 -33.41 -15.00 -6.43
N PHE A 300 -32.48 -15.76 -5.87
CA PHE A 300 -31.09 -15.71 -6.30
C PHE A 300 -30.94 -16.21 -7.74
N VAL A 301 -30.40 -15.34 -8.60
CA VAL A 301 -30.11 -15.63 -10.00
C VAL A 301 -28.65 -15.37 -10.27
N VAL A 302 -27.99 -16.32 -10.93
CA VAL A 302 -26.59 -16.22 -11.37
C VAL A 302 -26.52 -15.98 -12.87
N GLU A 303 -25.87 -14.91 -13.27
CA GLU A 303 -25.70 -14.52 -14.67
C GLU A 303 -24.20 -14.42 -15.00
N PRO A 304 -23.76 -14.90 -16.17
CA PRO A 304 -22.38 -14.74 -16.59
C PRO A 304 -22.11 -13.28 -16.98
N VAL A 305 -21.00 -12.72 -16.48
CA VAL A 305 -20.46 -11.40 -16.86
C VAL A 305 -19.42 -11.55 -17.96
N THR A 306 -18.53 -12.54 -17.81
CA THR A 306 -17.50 -12.89 -18.80
C THR A 306 -17.49 -14.40 -19.02
N ARG A 307 -16.91 -14.84 -20.15
CA ARG A 307 -16.79 -16.27 -20.48
C ARG A 307 -15.37 -16.78 -20.66
N ASN A 308 -14.42 -15.88 -20.87
CA ASN A 308 -13.03 -16.25 -21.17
C ASN A 308 -12.01 -15.44 -20.33
N ILE A 309 -12.48 -14.64 -19.38
CA ILE A 309 -11.65 -13.83 -18.51
C ILE A 309 -12.04 -14.09 -17.07
N GLY A 310 -11.11 -14.61 -16.30
CA GLY A 310 -11.23 -14.88 -14.89
C GLY A 310 -10.16 -14.18 -14.05
N CYS A 311 -10.09 -14.56 -12.79
CA CYS A 311 -9.18 -13.98 -11.79
C CYS A 311 -8.15 -15.01 -11.33
N ILE A 312 -6.90 -14.59 -11.17
CA ILE A 312 -5.82 -15.49 -10.72
C ILE A 312 -5.84 -15.67 -9.19
N ASN A 313 -6.15 -14.61 -8.43
CA ASN A 313 -6.00 -14.67 -6.98
C ASN A 313 -7.01 -13.74 -6.26
N SER A 314 -7.63 -14.25 -5.19
CA SER A 314 -8.66 -13.55 -4.43
C SER A 314 -8.19 -12.25 -3.78
N PHE A 315 -6.95 -12.18 -3.33
CA PHE A 315 -6.37 -11.00 -2.65
C PHE A 315 -6.09 -9.83 -3.60
N THR A 316 -6.32 -10.00 -4.90
CA THR A 316 -6.15 -8.95 -5.90
C THR A 316 -7.45 -8.24 -6.27
N VAL A 317 -8.60 -8.77 -5.83
CA VAL A 317 -9.92 -8.23 -6.15
C VAL A 317 -10.28 -7.13 -5.16
N GLN A 318 -10.35 -5.88 -5.63
CA GLN A 318 -10.65 -4.73 -4.80
C GLN A 318 -11.69 -3.81 -5.46
N GLU A 319 -12.45 -3.09 -4.64
CA GLU A 319 -13.24 -1.96 -5.12
C GLU A 319 -12.31 -0.75 -5.28
N PHE A 320 -12.23 -0.23 -6.49
CA PHE A 320 -11.34 0.85 -6.85
C PHE A 320 -11.98 1.78 -7.87
N ALA A 321 -11.98 3.08 -7.57
CA ALA A 321 -12.47 4.12 -8.49
C ALA A 321 -13.90 3.89 -9.03
N GLY A 322 -14.77 3.28 -8.20
CA GLY A 322 -16.17 3.00 -8.56
C GLY A 322 -16.38 1.80 -9.47
N ASP A 323 -15.37 0.95 -9.59
CA ASP A 323 -15.41 -0.34 -10.30
C ASP A 323 -14.69 -1.42 -9.47
N LEU A 324 -14.72 -2.68 -9.91
CA LEU A 324 -13.90 -3.75 -9.36
C LEU A 324 -12.65 -3.93 -10.21
N ILE A 325 -11.48 -3.82 -9.59
CA ILE A 325 -10.19 -4.15 -10.19
C ILE A 325 -9.76 -5.54 -9.74
N PHE A 326 -9.15 -6.31 -10.63
CA PHE A 326 -8.66 -7.67 -10.35
C PHE A 326 -7.46 -8.02 -11.24
N LEU A 327 -6.70 -9.01 -10.83
CA LEU A 327 -5.60 -9.58 -11.62
C LEU A 327 -6.13 -10.72 -12.49
N GLY A 328 -6.15 -10.49 -13.80
CA GLY A 328 -6.38 -11.52 -14.81
C GLY A 328 -5.08 -12.20 -15.25
N PRO A 329 -5.17 -13.23 -16.11
CA PRO A 329 -3.99 -13.97 -16.59
C PRO A 329 -2.99 -13.13 -17.39
N ASP A 330 -3.41 -12.00 -17.90
CA ASP A 330 -2.64 -11.08 -18.74
C ASP A 330 -2.41 -9.69 -18.10
N GLY A 331 -2.68 -9.53 -16.81
CA GLY A 331 -2.48 -8.29 -16.08
C GLY A 331 -3.74 -7.75 -15.40
N LEU A 332 -3.70 -6.48 -14.98
CA LEU A 332 -4.81 -5.84 -14.28
C LEU A 332 -5.97 -5.51 -15.23
N ARG A 333 -7.18 -5.77 -14.77
CA ARG A 333 -8.44 -5.52 -15.47
C ARG A 333 -9.48 -4.91 -14.55
N THR A 334 -10.48 -4.27 -15.13
CA THR A 334 -11.68 -3.81 -14.42
C THR A 334 -12.92 -4.50 -14.98
N VAL A 335 -13.92 -4.75 -14.10
CA VAL A 335 -15.14 -5.48 -14.48
C VAL A 335 -15.95 -4.70 -15.52
N ALA A 336 -16.13 -3.38 -15.36
CA ALA A 336 -16.90 -2.57 -16.30
C ALA A 336 -16.25 -2.50 -17.69
N ALA A 337 -14.92 -2.41 -17.74
CA ALA A 337 -14.19 -2.42 -19.00
C ALA A 337 -14.33 -3.78 -19.70
N THR A 338 -14.17 -4.87 -18.98
CA THR A 338 -14.26 -6.23 -19.47
C THR A 338 -15.68 -6.54 -19.99
N ALA A 339 -16.72 -6.23 -19.22
CA ALA A 339 -18.11 -6.46 -19.61
C ALA A 339 -18.54 -5.67 -20.86
N ARG A 340 -17.97 -4.47 -21.06
CA ARG A 340 -18.33 -3.59 -22.19
C ARG A 340 -17.71 -4.01 -23.50
N ILE A 341 -16.56 -4.65 -23.49
CA ILE A 341 -15.74 -4.96 -24.67
C ILE A 341 -15.86 -6.42 -25.11
N GLY A 342 -16.58 -7.25 -24.34
CA GLY A 342 -16.85 -8.65 -24.70
C GLY A 342 -15.59 -9.49 -24.84
N ASP A 343 -14.82 -9.66 -23.77
CA ASP A 343 -13.66 -10.55 -23.69
C ASP A 343 -12.45 -10.20 -24.59
N THR A 344 -12.26 -8.92 -24.95
CA THR A 344 -11.13 -8.56 -25.80
C THR A 344 -9.93 -8.03 -25.01
N GLU A 345 -8.74 -8.08 -25.62
CA GLU A 345 -7.47 -7.54 -25.08
C GLU A 345 -7.54 -6.08 -24.64
N LEU A 346 -8.54 -5.35 -25.11
CA LEU A 346 -8.74 -3.93 -24.79
C LEU A 346 -9.11 -3.67 -23.32
N GLY A 347 -9.54 -4.69 -22.57
CA GLY A 347 -9.90 -4.57 -21.15
C GLY A 347 -8.72 -4.52 -20.18
N THR A 348 -7.49 -4.87 -20.62
CA THR A 348 -6.30 -4.84 -19.76
C THR A 348 -5.81 -3.40 -19.57
N ILE A 349 -5.85 -2.92 -18.32
CA ILE A 349 -5.46 -1.54 -17.99
C ILE A 349 -3.94 -1.39 -17.84
N SER A 350 -3.22 -2.47 -17.51
CA SER A 350 -1.77 -2.47 -17.21
C SER A 350 -0.86 -2.59 -18.43
N LYS A 351 -1.35 -2.37 -19.65
CA LYS A 351 -0.56 -2.53 -20.90
C LYS A 351 0.76 -1.77 -20.93
N ASN A 352 0.79 -0.58 -20.32
CA ASN A 352 2.01 0.23 -20.28
C ASN A 352 3.15 -0.40 -19.49
N ILE A 353 2.82 -1.28 -18.55
CA ILE A 353 3.79 -1.97 -17.68
C ILE A 353 3.66 -3.49 -17.78
N GLN A 354 3.20 -3.99 -18.92
CA GLN A 354 2.92 -5.41 -19.14
C GLN A 354 4.10 -6.32 -18.78
N SER A 355 5.32 -5.89 -19.07
CA SER A 355 6.55 -6.66 -18.76
C SER A 355 6.71 -6.96 -17.27
N ILE A 356 6.24 -6.08 -16.38
CA ILE A 356 6.27 -6.32 -14.93
C ILE A 356 5.32 -7.47 -14.57
N PHE A 357 4.13 -7.50 -15.17
CA PHE A 357 3.17 -8.57 -14.94
C PHE A 357 3.64 -9.90 -15.53
N ASP A 358 4.11 -9.90 -16.76
CA ASP A 358 4.61 -11.11 -17.44
C ASP A 358 5.78 -11.77 -16.69
N GLU A 359 6.66 -10.96 -16.08
CA GLU A 359 7.79 -11.43 -15.26
C GLU A 359 7.35 -11.98 -13.91
N ASN A 360 6.32 -11.39 -13.30
CA ASN A 360 5.99 -11.68 -11.91
C ASN A 360 4.80 -12.63 -11.72
N ILE A 361 3.82 -12.66 -12.64
CA ILE A 361 2.65 -13.54 -12.51
C ILE A 361 3.06 -15.03 -12.51
N LYS A 362 4.03 -15.41 -13.31
CA LYS A 362 4.45 -16.82 -13.43
C LYS A 362 5.22 -17.33 -12.21
N ASP A 363 5.94 -16.45 -11.54
CA ASP A 363 6.88 -16.81 -10.48
C ASP A 363 6.37 -16.44 -9.08
N ALA A 364 5.28 -15.68 -8.98
CA ALA A 364 4.73 -15.30 -7.69
C ALA A 364 4.08 -16.50 -7.00
N VAL A 365 4.40 -16.69 -5.73
CA VAL A 365 3.80 -17.70 -4.85
C VAL A 365 2.56 -17.13 -4.19
N GLU A 366 2.59 -15.83 -3.88
CA GLU A 366 1.50 -15.12 -3.23
C GLU A 366 1.34 -13.74 -3.85
N PHE A 367 0.09 -13.32 -3.92
CA PHE A 367 -0.30 -11.97 -4.29
C PHE A 367 -0.94 -11.29 -3.09
N ASP A 368 -0.81 -9.98 -3.06
CA ASP A 368 -1.55 -9.14 -2.14
C ASP A 368 -1.91 -7.82 -2.80
N SER A 369 -2.95 -7.16 -2.34
CA SER A 369 -3.30 -5.85 -2.83
C SER A 369 -3.99 -4.99 -1.79
N VAL A 370 -3.82 -3.69 -1.92
CA VAL A 370 -4.43 -2.71 -1.03
C VAL A 370 -4.91 -1.50 -1.81
N VAL A 371 -6.03 -0.94 -1.39
CA VAL A 371 -6.54 0.33 -1.91
C VAL A 371 -6.31 1.43 -0.87
N ILE A 372 -5.81 2.56 -1.32
CA ILE A 372 -5.61 3.78 -0.54
C ILE A 372 -6.59 4.83 -1.07
N PRO A 373 -7.78 4.97 -0.45
CA PRO A 373 -8.89 5.75 -1.01
C PRO A 373 -8.57 7.24 -1.18
N ASP A 374 -7.90 7.86 -0.23
CA ASP A 374 -7.52 9.29 -0.23
C ASP A 374 -6.54 9.65 -1.34
N LYS A 375 -5.77 8.67 -1.85
CA LYS A 375 -4.88 8.81 -3.00
C LYS A 375 -5.48 8.29 -4.30
N THR A 376 -6.69 7.75 -4.29
CA THR A 376 -7.29 7.03 -5.43
C THR A 376 -6.28 6.05 -6.02
N GLN A 377 -5.71 5.22 -5.17
CA GLN A 377 -4.57 4.38 -5.48
C GLN A 377 -4.85 2.91 -5.15
N TYR A 378 -4.50 2.02 -6.08
CA TYR A 378 -4.45 0.58 -5.90
C TYR A 378 -2.99 0.14 -5.97
N ARG A 379 -2.53 -0.63 -4.99
CA ARG A 379 -1.21 -1.26 -4.96
C ARG A 379 -1.35 -2.77 -5.01
N ILE A 380 -0.55 -3.41 -5.85
CA ILE A 380 -0.42 -4.87 -5.93
C ILE A 380 1.01 -5.27 -5.62
N PHE A 381 1.17 -6.38 -4.89
CA PHE A 381 2.46 -6.93 -4.48
C PHE A 381 2.60 -8.35 -5.01
N PHE A 382 3.82 -8.68 -5.45
CA PHE A 382 4.20 -9.98 -5.99
C PHE A 382 5.24 -10.61 -5.08
N ASN A 383 4.84 -11.59 -4.28
CA ASN A 383 5.73 -12.28 -3.35
C ASN A 383 6.25 -13.58 -3.97
N LYS A 384 7.57 -13.73 -4.00
CA LYS A 384 8.25 -14.94 -4.47
C LYS A 384 8.83 -15.71 -3.28
N ALA A 385 8.84 -17.03 -3.33
CA ALA A 385 9.42 -17.87 -2.29
C ALA A 385 10.90 -17.50 -2.05
N GLY A 386 11.29 -17.36 -0.78
CA GLY A 386 12.68 -17.04 -0.40
C GLY A 386 13.16 -15.64 -0.80
N GLN A 387 12.30 -14.78 -1.31
CA GLN A 387 12.67 -13.43 -1.73
C GLN A 387 12.94 -12.54 -0.52
N ALA A 388 14.08 -11.84 -0.52
CA ALA A 388 14.36 -10.80 0.47
C ALA A 388 13.47 -9.57 0.26
N SER A 389 13.15 -8.84 1.34
CA SER A 389 12.33 -7.62 1.26
C SER A 389 12.90 -6.59 0.28
N SER A 390 14.23 -6.44 0.25
CA SER A 390 14.92 -5.46 -0.61
C SER A 390 14.71 -5.67 -2.11
N ILE A 391 14.31 -6.87 -2.54
CA ILE A 391 14.08 -7.22 -3.94
C ILE A 391 12.61 -7.53 -4.24
N SER A 392 11.72 -7.39 -3.25
CA SER A 392 10.28 -7.55 -3.48
C SER A 392 9.76 -6.51 -4.47
N LYS A 393 8.84 -6.92 -5.31
CA LYS A 393 8.27 -6.08 -6.38
C LYS A 393 6.77 -5.90 -6.18
N GLY A 394 6.30 -4.76 -6.63
CA GLY A 394 4.89 -4.43 -6.71
C GLY A 394 4.65 -3.38 -7.79
N ALA A 395 3.41 -3.03 -7.98
CA ALA A 395 3.01 -1.94 -8.86
C ALA A 395 1.93 -1.08 -8.18
N THR A 396 2.01 0.21 -8.43
CA THR A 396 0.97 1.16 -8.04
C THR A 396 0.18 1.56 -9.28
N CYS A 397 -1.13 1.63 -9.13
CA CYS A 397 -2.08 2.10 -10.12
C CYS A 397 -2.87 3.28 -9.56
N VAL A 398 -2.88 4.40 -10.25
CA VAL A 398 -3.65 5.60 -9.89
C VAL A 398 -4.57 5.97 -11.04
N LEU A 399 -5.86 6.18 -10.74
CA LEU A 399 -6.79 6.68 -11.74
C LEU A 399 -6.71 8.20 -11.80
N LYS A 400 -6.39 8.72 -12.99
CA LYS A 400 -6.42 10.14 -13.32
C LYS A 400 -7.47 10.44 -14.40
N LYS A 401 -7.67 11.71 -14.68
CA LYS A 401 -8.65 12.15 -15.71
C LYS A 401 -8.39 11.53 -17.09
N GLU A 402 -7.13 11.31 -17.43
CA GLU A 402 -6.69 10.81 -18.74
C GLU A 402 -6.56 9.29 -18.80
N GLY A 403 -6.78 8.59 -17.67
CA GLY A 403 -6.69 7.14 -17.56
C GLY A 403 -5.85 6.68 -16.39
N PHE A 404 -5.39 5.43 -16.46
CA PHE A 404 -4.59 4.82 -15.41
C PHE A 404 -3.09 5.13 -15.61
N GLU A 405 -2.47 5.63 -14.56
CA GLU A 405 -1.01 5.80 -14.50
C GLU A 405 -0.41 4.79 -13.51
N PHE A 406 0.77 4.30 -13.84
CA PHE A 406 1.43 3.23 -13.10
C PHE A 406 2.82 3.64 -12.64
N SER A 407 3.29 3.00 -11.56
CA SER A 407 4.68 3.02 -11.11
C SER A 407 5.08 1.67 -10.53
N GLU A 408 6.38 1.43 -10.39
CA GLU A 408 6.94 0.22 -9.78
C GLU A 408 7.21 0.47 -8.29
N LEU A 409 6.87 -0.50 -7.45
CA LEU A 409 7.22 -0.52 -6.02
C LEU A 409 8.31 -1.56 -5.77
N LYS A 410 9.31 -1.19 -4.97
CA LYS A 410 10.37 -2.09 -4.51
C LYS A 410 10.66 -1.91 -3.04
N GLY A 411 11.06 -2.99 -2.38
CA GLY A 411 11.44 -2.97 -0.98
C GLY A 411 10.30 -3.15 0.02
N LEU A 412 9.05 -3.32 -0.45
CA LEU A 412 7.92 -3.68 0.41
C LEU A 412 7.56 -5.16 0.18
N LYS A 413 7.87 -6.03 1.13
CA LYS A 413 7.36 -7.39 1.15
C LYS A 413 6.23 -7.49 2.16
N THR A 414 5.00 -7.44 1.66
CA THR A 414 3.79 -7.58 2.44
C THR A 414 3.34 -9.03 2.43
N THR A 415 3.08 -9.60 3.58
CA THR A 415 2.50 -10.96 3.69
C THR A 415 0.98 -10.92 3.71
N CYS A 416 0.41 -9.87 4.25
CA CYS A 416 -1.03 -9.61 4.30
C CYS A 416 -1.27 -8.10 4.42
N THR A 417 -2.39 -7.61 3.91
CA THR A 417 -2.76 -6.20 3.95
C THR A 417 -4.19 -5.99 4.42
N ASP A 418 -4.46 -4.82 4.98
CA ASP A 418 -5.80 -4.35 5.34
C ASP A 418 -5.87 -2.84 5.18
N THR A 419 -7.01 -2.34 4.70
CA THR A 419 -7.34 -0.92 4.71
C THR A 419 -8.56 -0.70 5.58
N PHE A 420 -8.43 0.19 6.52
CA PHE A 420 -9.51 0.59 7.41
C PHE A 420 -9.66 2.11 7.41
N VAL A 421 -10.91 2.57 7.37
CA VAL A 421 -11.22 4.00 7.43
C VAL A 421 -11.90 4.29 8.76
N GLU A 422 -11.24 5.05 9.62
CA GLU A 422 -11.76 5.46 10.91
C GLU A 422 -11.84 6.98 10.99
N ARG A 423 -13.04 7.53 11.22
CA ARG A 423 -13.29 8.99 11.39
C ARG A 423 -12.69 9.88 10.28
N GLY A 424 -12.55 9.32 9.07
CA GLY A 424 -11.95 10.02 7.94
C GLY A 424 -10.45 9.80 7.77
N ASP A 425 -9.78 9.17 8.72
CA ASP A 425 -8.38 8.74 8.58
C ASP A 425 -8.33 7.36 7.91
N VAL A 426 -7.47 7.24 6.91
CA VAL A 426 -7.19 5.98 6.23
C VAL A 426 -5.99 5.31 6.91
N ILE A 427 -6.21 4.13 7.47
CA ILE A 427 -5.18 3.30 8.08
C ILE A 427 -4.92 2.12 7.15
N VAL A 428 -3.71 2.04 6.61
CA VAL A 428 -3.25 0.94 5.77
C VAL A 428 -2.27 0.11 6.57
N LEU A 429 -2.65 -1.13 6.88
CA LEU A 429 -1.82 -2.07 7.62
C LEU A 429 -1.23 -3.12 6.68
N HIS A 430 -0.06 -3.62 7.04
CA HIS A 430 0.49 -4.84 6.44
C HIS A 430 1.27 -5.65 7.48
N GLY A 431 1.25 -6.96 7.35
CA GLY A 431 2.19 -7.84 8.00
C GLY A 431 3.49 -7.88 7.20
N ASP A 432 4.62 -7.82 7.87
CA ASP A 432 5.92 -7.97 7.25
C ASP A 432 6.57 -9.33 7.54
N VAL A 433 7.60 -9.67 6.79
CA VAL A 433 8.34 -10.94 6.93
C VAL A 433 9.04 -11.10 8.27
N THR A 434 9.25 -10.01 9.02
CA THR A 434 9.88 -10.05 10.35
C THR A 434 8.87 -10.33 11.45
N GLY A 435 7.58 -10.30 11.11
CA GLY A 435 6.48 -10.60 12.01
C GLY A 435 5.86 -9.39 12.69
N PHE A 436 6.21 -8.17 12.29
CA PHE A 436 5.53 -6.96 12.77
C PHE A 436 4.27 -6.66 11.95
N VAL A 437 3.34 -5.97 12.58
CA VAL A 437 2.26 -5.27 11.89
C VAL A 437 2.70 -3.82 11.70
N GLN A 438 2.82 -3.41 10.45
CA GLN A 438 3.30 -2.12 10.02
C GLN A 438 2.13 -1.26 9.53
N ARG A 439 2.24 0.07 9.68
CA ARG A 439 1.37 1.07 9.07
C ARG A 439 2.07 1.69 7.88
N GLN A 440 1.51 1.53 6.69
CA GLN A 440 1.95 2.23 5.49
C GLN A 440 1.61 3.71 5.56
N GLU A 441 2.17 4.50 4.65
CA GLU A 441 2.00 5.95 4.56
C GLU A 441 2.46 6.69 5.83
N SER A 442 3.48 6.16 6.50
CA SER A 442 4.04 6.69 7.74
C SER A 442 5.55 6.90 7.64
N GLY A 443 5.97 8.14 7.82
CA GLY A 443 7.39 8.49 7.80
C GLY A 443 8.04 8.48 6.40
N SER A 444 9.36 8.53 6.39
CA SER A 444 10.21 8.66 5.19
C SER A 444 11.11 7.45 4.94
N THR A 445 10.98 6.40 5.73
CA THR A 445 11.81 5.19 5.69
C THR A 445 10.96 3.93 5.76
N PHE A 446 11.50 2.80 5.36
CA PHE A 446 10.92 1.48 5.57
C PHE A 446 11.36 0.94 6.94
N ASP A 447 10.65 1.37 8.01
CA ASP A 447 10.98 1.06 9.42
C ASP A 447 12.47 1.29 9.74
N GLY A 448 12.98 2.47 9.36
CA GLY A 448 14.38 2.88 9.53
C GLY A 448 15.31 2.59 8.35
N SER A 449 14.91 1.76 7.39
CA SER A 449 15.69 1.52 6.16
C SER A 449 15.39 2.59 5.11
N THR A 450 16.40 2.98 4.32
CA THR A 450 16.25 3.96 3.24
C THR A 450 15.31 3.47 2.15
N ILE A 451 14.63 4.40 1.48
CA ILE A 451 13.78 4.13 0.31
C ILE A 451 14.52 4.62 -0.92
N LEU A 452 14.92 3.71 -1.80
CA LEU A 452 15.49 4.08 -3.08
C LEU A 452 14.38 4.55 -4.02
N GLY A 453 14.39 5.84 -4.36
CA GLY A 453 13.50 6.43 -5.36
C GLY A 453 14.23 6.68 -6.67
N LYS A 454 13.64 6.28 -7.81
CA LYS A 454 14.20 6.53 -9.13
C LYS A 454 13.15 7.03 -10.11
N TYR A 455 13.48 8.12 -10.77
CA TYR A 455 12.77 8.61 -11.95
C TYR A 455 13.74 8.72 -13.11
N ARG A 456 13.39 8.18 -14.28
CA ARG A 456 14.13 8.35 -15.53
C ARG A 456 13.17 8.77 -16.62
N SER A 457 13.44 9.92 -17.23
CA SER A 457 12.69 10.40 -18.39
C SER A 457 12.94 9.52 -19.63
N PRO A 458 12.10 9.63 -20.67
CA PRO A 458 12.44 9.09 -21.99
C PRO A 458 13.64 9.81 -22.61
N ASP A 459 14.10 9.31 -23.75
CA ASP A 459 15.11 9.94 -24.58
C ASP A 459 14.50 11.10 -25.37
N MET A 460 14.68 12.32 -24.90
CA MET A 460 14.03 13.52 -25.45
C MET A 460 14.91 14.21 -26.50
N ALA A 461 14.47 14.20 -27.74
CA ALA A 461 15.20 14.85 -28.85
C ALA A 461 14.84 16.33 -29.03
N PHE A 462 13.73 16.84 -28.46
CA PHE A 462 13.26 18.22 -28.59
C PHE A 462 13.33 18.75 -30.04
N GLY A 463 12.56 18.14 -30.94
CA GLY A 463 12.52 18.46 -32.35
C GLY A 463 13.40 17.52 -33.21
N ASP A 464 14.29 18.06 -34.04
CA ASP A 464 15.11 17.26 -34.96
C ASP A 464 16.19 16.45 -34.20
N SER A 465 16.09 15.12 -34.24
CA SER A 465 17.05 14.20 -33.63
C SER A 465 18.43 14.18 -34.35
N GLY A 466 18.53 14.77 -35.54
CA GLY A 466 19.80 14.92 -36.26
C GLY A 466 20.61 16.16 -35.85
N ILE A 467 20.06 17.01 -34.99
CA ILE A 467 20.71 18.22 -34.48
C ILE A 467 21.19 18.00 -33.05
N ARG A 468 22.47 18.28 -32.81
CA ARG A 468 23.05 18.20 -31.45
C ARG A 468 22.56 19.36 -30.58
N LYS A 469 22.22 19.09 -29.33
CA LYS A 469 21.81 20.07 -28.32
C LYS A 469 22.94 20.23 -27.30
N HIS A 470 23.36 21.46 -27.09
CA HIS A 470 24.31 21.82 -26.03
C HIS A 470 23.52 22.33 -24.83
N MET A 471 23.50 21.56 -23.77
CA MET A 471 22.75 21.91 -22.55
C MET A 471 23.42 23.06 -21.83
N GLN A 472 22.63 23.93 -21.24
CA GLN A 472 23.09 25.04 -20.42
C GLN A 472 22.50 24.99 -19.04
N LYS A 473 21.20 24.70 -18.93
CA LYS A 473 20.52 24.74 -17.65
C LYS A 473 19.38 23.73 -17.60
N VAL A 474 19.17 23.16 -16.43
CA VAL A 474 17.98 22.41 -16.03
C VAL A 474 17.34 23.11 -14.85
N ILE A 475 16.06 23.40 -14.94
CA ILE A 475 15.24 23.96 -13.87
C ILE A 475 14.30 22.87 -13.42
N ILE A 476 14.34 22.54 -12.14
CA ILE A 476 13.51 21.50 -11.52
C ILE A 476 12.37 22.20 -10.79
N ASN A 477 11.14 21.83 -11.12
CA ASN A 477 9.95 22.24 -10.39
C ASN A 477 9.50 21.07 -9.51
N TYR A 478 9.53 21.26 -8.18
CA TYR A 478 9.20 20.23 -7.23
C TYR A 478 8.48 20.79 -6.01
N ARG A 479 7.75 19.94 -5.28
CA ARG A 479 7.06 20.30 -4.05
C ARG A 479 7.57 19.43 -2.91
N PRO A 480 8.38 19.96 -1.99
CA PRO A 480 8.86 19.22 -0.84
C PRO A 480 7.79 19.13 0.26
N GLU A 481 7.73 18.01 0.96
CA GLU A 481 6.92 17.82 2.18
C GLU A 481 7.79 17.87 3.45
N GLY A 482 9.08 18.14 3.29
CA GLY A 482 10.04 18.25 4.37
C GLY A 482 11.45 18.40 3.83
N VAL A 483 12.44 17.93 4.60
CA VAL A 483 13.85 17.94 4.17
C VAL A 483 14.07 16.88 3.11
N ILE A 484 14.64 17.28 1.99
CA ILE A 484 15.06 16.39 0.90
C ILE A 484 16.54 16.60 0.58
N ASP A 485 17.19 15.53 0.13
CA ASP A 485 18.54 15.48 -0.39
C ASP A 485 18.55 14.46 -1.54
N THR A 486 18.69 14.92 -2.76
CA THR A 486 18.38 14.15 -3.97
C THR A 486 19.34 14.53 -5.08
N ASP A 487 19.62 13.60 -5.97
CA ASP A 487 20.54 13.76 -7.07
C ASP A 487 19.84 13.83 -8.44
N LEU A 488 20.21 14.84 -9.24
CA LEU A 488 19.86 14.93 -10.65
C LEU A 488 21.04 14.50 -11.52
N PHE A 489 20.78 13.57 -12.41
CA PHE A 489 21.71 13.13 -13.45
C PHE A 489 21.21 13.60 -14.82
N VAL A 490 22.09 14.17 -15.62
CA VAL A 490 21.84 14.48 -17.02
C VAL A 490 22.64 13.49 -17.86
N ARG A 491 21.98 12.80 -18.79
CA ARG A 491 22.60 11.81 -19.66
C ARG A 491 22.24 12.10 -21.11
N TYR A 492 23.05 11.64 -22.03
CA TYR A 492 22.95 11.92 -23.46
C TYR A 492 22.95 10.63 -24.27
N ASP A 493 22.27 10.66 -25.43
CA ASP A 493 22.33 9.66 -26.48
C ASP A 493 22.07 8.22 -25.97
N ASN A 494 20.97 8.04 -25.24
CA ASN A 494 20.58 6.77 -24.62
C ASN A 494 21.65 6.17 -23.71
N GLU A 495 22.41 7.03 -23.03
CA GLU A 495 23.53 6.64 -22.16
C GLU A 495 24.66 5.87 -22.89
N ASP A 496 24.84 6.12 -24.19
CA ASP A 496 25.94 5.51 -24.94
C ASP A 496 27.27 5.71 -24.21
N LYS A 497 28.12 4.67 -24.20
CA LYS A 497 29.40 4.70 -23.49
C LYS A 497 30.35 5.80 -23.95
N ASN A 498 30.17 6.31 -25.17
CA ASN A 498 30.96 7.39 -25.74
C ASN A 498 30.33 8.77 -25.58
N SER A 499 29.13 8.87 -25.00
CA SER A 499 28.47 10.14 -24.75
C SER A 499 29.00 10.82 -23.48
N ALA A 500 28.84 12.14 -23.40
CA ALA A 500 29.22 12.89 -22.21
C ALA A 500 28.43 12.43 -20.99
N ARG A 501 29.14 12.25 -19.87
CA ARG A 501 28.56 11.91 -18.57
C ARG A 501 28.93 12.99 -17.56
N PRO A 502 28.16 14.08 -17.51
CA PRO A 502 28.37 15.13 -16.52
C PRO A 502 28.34 14.60 -15.09
N ALA A 503 28.93 15.37 -14.18
CA ALA A 503 28.83 15.10 -12.75
C ALA A 503 27.35 15.09 -12.27
N VAL A 504 27.15 14.61 -11.08
CA VAL A 504 25.85 14.64 -10.41
C VAL A 504 25.54 16.06 -9.97
N TYR A 505 24.30 16.48 -10.09
CA TYR A 505 23.81 17.78 -9.66
C TYR A 505 22.88 17.59 -8.45
N PRO A 506 23.39 17.74 -7.21
CA PRO A 506 22.54 17.59 -6.04
C PRO A 506 21.52 18.73 -5.97
N PHE A 507 20.31 18.43 -5.54
CA PHE A 507 19.32 19.41 -5.16
C PHE A 507 18.70 19.05 -3.81
N ASP A 508 18.59 20.05 -2.95
CA ASP A 508 18.17 19.89 -1.56
C ASP A 508 17.27 21.06 -1.12
N THR A 509 16.71 20.93 0.06
CA THR A 509 15.90 21.98 0.68
C THR A 509 16.68 22.91 1.62
N THR A 510 17.99 22.78 1.70
CA THR A 510 18.83 23.50 2.68
C THR A 510 18.73 25.02 2.55
N ASN A 511 18.48 25.51 1.33
CA ASN A 511 18.39 26.93 1.01
C ASN A 511 16.97 27.40 0.69
N LEU A 512 15.95 26.58 0.93
CA LEU A 512 14.57 26.97 0.66
C LEU A 512 13.98 27.79 1.82
N PRO A 513 13.20 28.84 1.50
CA PRO A 513 12.45 29.54 2.52
C PRO A 513 11.35 28.64 3.12
N SER A 514 11.23 28.67 4.44
CA SER A 514 10.19 27.91 5.14
C SER A 514 8.80 28.48 4.87
N ALA A 515 7.82 27.60 4.67
CA ALA A 515 6.41 28.01 4.65
C ALA A 515 5.97 28.49 6.06
N TYR A 516 5.09 29.51 6.09
CA TYR A 516 4.52 30.03 7.33
C TYR A 516 3.78 28.91 8.09
N GLY A 517 4.13 28.71 9.37
CA GLY A 517 3.54 27.69 10.24
C GLY A 517 4.30 26.36 10.32
N SER A 518 5.31 26.12 9.46
CA SER A 518 6.13 24.90 9.50
C SER A 518 7.52 25.13 10.09
N ALA A 519 7.95 26.38 10.27
CA ALA A 519 9.23 26.71 10.85
C ALA A 519 9.22 26.58 12.37
N LEU A 520 10.00 25.66 12.90
CA LEU A 520 10.31 25.62 14.35
C LEU A 520 11.31 26.74 14.67
N TYR A 521 10.90 27.70 15.50
CA TYR A 521 11.80 28.68 16.09
C TYR A 521 12.76 27.94 17.03
N SER A 522 13.97 27.68 16.59
CA SER A 522 15.03 27.14 17.47
C SER A 522 15.89 28.30 18.01
N THR A 523 15.90 28.45 19.32
CA THR A 523 16.67 29.50 20.02
C THR A 523 18.10 29.11 20.34
N THR A 524 18.61 27.92 19.95
CA THR A 524 20.01 27.54 20.24
C THR A 524 20.59 26.61 19.17
N SER A 525 21.61 27.12 18.50
CA SER A 525 22.66 26.40 17.74
C SER A 525 22.23 25.29 16.79
N SER A 526 21.47 25.62 15.76
CA SER A 526 21.50 24.86 14.52
C SER A 526 21.83 25.79 13.36
N THR A 527 22.75 25.35 12.52
CA THR A 527 23.26 26.09 11.37
C THR A 527 22.28 26.22 10.21
N THR A 528 21.03 25.80 10.39
CA THR A 528 19.98 25.92 9.38
C THR A 528 19.13 27.16 9.64
N GLN A 529 19.43 28.23 8.96
CA GLN A 529 18.57 29.42 8.92
C GLN A 529 17.45 29.18 7.91
N PHE A 530 16.22 29.14 8.38
CA PHE A 530 15.05 29.14 7.51
C PHE A 530 14.70 30.58 7.15
N ALA A 531 14.71 30.92 5.85
CA ALA A 531 14.26 32.22 5.38
C ALA A 531 12.74 32.25 5.22
N TYR A 532 12.12 33.37 5.60
CA TYR A 532 10.67 33.59 5.51
C TYR A 532 10.27 33.90 4.06
N GLY A 533 9.25 33.20 3.52
CA GLY A 533 8.56 33.57 2.29
C GLY A 533 9.07 32.91 1.01
N GLY A 534 8.51 31.76 0.67
CA GLY A 534 8.67 31.07 -0.62
C GLY A 534 7.37 30.47 -1.12
N GLY A 535 7.27 30.26 -2.44
CA GLY A 535 6.14 29.56 -3.05
C GLY A 535 6.09 28.09 -2.59
N GLN A 536 4.92 27.48 -2.69
CA GLN A 536 4.75 26.04 -2.36
C GLN A 536 5.55 25.12 -3.29
N ASP A 537 5.84 25.57 -4.52
CA ASP A 537 6.56 24.84 -5.56
C ASP A 537 7.86 25.58 -5.92
N PRO A 538 8.96 25.30 -5.22
CA PRO A 538 10.24 25.92 -5.52
C PRO A 538 10.80 25.48 -6.87
N LEU A 539 11.60 26.38 -7.46
CA LEU A 539 12.35 26.13 -8.69
C LEU A 539 13.83 26.06 -8.37
N ASP A 540 14.44 24.90 -8.51
CA ASP A 540 15.90 24.78 -8.42
C ASP A 540 16.53 24.85 -9.83
N ARG A 541 17.58 25.66 -9.97
CA ARG A 541 18.26 25.94 -11.24
C ARG A 541 19.67 25.39 -11.20
N LYS A 542 19.95 24.39 -12.01
CA LYS A 542 21.28 23.78 -12.15
C LYS A 542 21.87 24.15 -13.51
N SER A 543 23.08 24.75 -13.49
CA SER A 543 23.89 24.86 -14.71
C SER A 543 24.45 23.51 -15.04
N VAL A 544 24.20 23.00 -16.24
CA VAL A 544 24.57 21.64 -16.65
C VAL A 544 25.48 21.69 -17.86
N GLU A 545 26.37 20.71 -17.94
CA GLU A 545 27.35 20.57 -19.00
C GLU A 545 27.02 19.41 -19.94
N GLY A 546 27.57 19.46 -21.14
CA GLY A 546 27.49 18.38 -22.11
C GLY A 546 26.57 18.66 -23.29
N SER A 547 26.57 17.72 -24.21
CA SER A 547 25.76 17.81 -25.43
C SER A 547 25.44 16.43 -25.98
N GLY A 548 24.28 16.31 -26.62
CA GLY A 548 23.84 15.08 -27.28
C GLY A 548 22.75 15.33 -28.31
N PHE A 549 22.34 14.33 -29.02
CA PHE A 549 21.21 14.34 -29.95
C PHE A 549 19.90 14.11 -29.18
N SER A 550 19.94 13.31 -28.12
CA SER A 550 18.88 13.15 -27.13
C SER A 550 19.38 13.42 -25.71
N ILE A 551 18.46 13.73 -24.82
CA ILE A 551 18.72 14.09 -23.42
C ILE A 551 17.83 13.26 -22.54
N ILE A 552 18.41 12.73 -21.47
CA ILE A 552 17.71 11.98 -20.42
C ILE A 552 17.94 12.71 -19.12
N LEU A 553 16.89 12.91 -18.36
CA LEU A 553 16.93 13.33 -16.97
C LEU A 553 16.66 12.14 -16.05
N ARG A 554 17.47 11.97 -15.04
CA ARG A 554 17.30 10.94 -14.03
C ARG A 554 17.40 11.56 -12.66
N VAL A 555 16.45 11.26 -11.79
CA VAL A 555 16.45 11.68 -10.40
C VAL A 555 16.57 10.42 -9.55
N GLU A 556 17.53 10.42 -8.64
CA GLU A 556 17.76 9.33 -7.69
C GLU A 556 17.79 9.87 -6.28
N ASP A 557 17.05 9.22 -5.41
CA ASP A 557 17.00 9.44 -3.98
C ASP A 557 17.25 8.10 -3.29
N ASP A 558 18.39 7.95 -2.65
CA ASP A 558 18.78 6.75 -1.90
C ASP A 558 18.85 7.00 -0.38
N GLY A 559 18.39 8.18 0.05
CA GLY A 559 18.45 8.67 1.41
C GLY A 559 17.19 8.45 2.23
N VAL A 560 17.13 9.22 3.29
CA VAL A 560 16.01 9.31 4.23
C VAL A 560 15.16 10.57 3.97
N SER A 561 15.17 11.07 2.75
CA SER A 561 14.40 12.25 2.35
C SER A 561 12.92 12.10 2.66
N ASN A 562 12.32 13.19 3.13
CA ASN A 562 10.86 13.24 3.25
C ASN A 562 10.23 13.11 1.85
N PRO A 563 8.96 12.70 1.75
CA PRO A 563 8.27 12.70 0.47
C PRO A 563 8.33 14.06 -0.22
N TYR A 564 8.38 14.06 -1.52
CA TYR A 564 8.34 15.25 -2.38
C TYR A 564 7.75 14.87 -3.74
N SER A 565 7.15 15.84 -4.42
CA SER A 565 6.57 15.64 -5.75
C SER A 565 7.41 16.35 -6.81
N LEU A 566 7.90 15.61 -7.80
CA LEU A 566 8.48 16.17 -9.03
C LEU A 566 7.33 16.63 -9.92
N LYS A 567 7.20 17.95 -10.12
CA LYS A 567 6.11 18.53 -10.93
C LYS A 567 6.47 18.61 -12.41
N GLY A 568 7.72 18.94 -12.71
CA GLY A 568 8.18 19.06 -14.09
C GLY A 568 9.60 19.61 -14.20
N PHE A 569 10.04 19.70 -15.43
CA PHE A 569 11.38 20.19 -15.78
C PHE A 569 11.30 21.22 -16.90
N GLN A 570 12.19 22.21 -16.82
CA GLN A 570 12.45 23.15 -17.89
C GLN A 570 13.93 23.09 -18.25
N LEU A 571 14.24 22.99 -19.53
CA LEU A 571 15.58 22.88 -20.05
C LEU A 571 15.90 24.10 -20.91
N GLU A 572 17.12 24.57 -20.80
CA GLU A 572 17.68 25.59 -21.67
C GLU A 572 18.88 24.99 -22.44
N TYR A 573 18.83 25.02 -23.77
CA TYR A 573 19.86 24.44 -24.62
C TYR A 573 20.09 25.30 -25.88
N GLN A 574 21.27 25.16 -26.48
CA GLN A 574 21.59 25.73 -27.79
C GLN A 574 21.66 24.63 -28.85
N LEU A 575 21.22 24.95 -30.05
CA LEU A 575 21.32 24.04 -31.19
C LEU A 575 22.76 24.06 -31.74
N GLY A 576 23.33 22.88 -31.87
CA GLY A 576 24.63 22.68 -32.51
C GLY A 576 24.52 22.36 -33.99
N ALA A 577 25.60 21.87 -34.56
CA ALA A 577 25.62 21.45 -35.95
C ALA A 577 24.76 20.18 -36.17
N ARG A 578 24.18 20.06 -37.35
CA ARG A 578 23.57 18.83 -37.84
C ARG A 578 24.68 17.83 -38.19
N ARG A 579 24.45 16.56 -37.83
CA ARG A 579 25.36 15.46 -38.19
C ARG A 579 25.13 15.01 -39.63
#